data_d9be15577d222378bb586e43f4e2ac70
#
_entry.id   d9be15577d222378bb586e43f4e2ac70
#
_cell.length_a   1.000
_cell.length_b   1.000
_cell.length_c   1.000
_cell.angle_alpha   90.00
_cell.angle_beta   90.00
_cell.angle_gamma   90.00
#
_symmetry.space_group_name_H-M   'P 1'
#
loop_
_entity.id
_entity.type
_entity.pdbx_description
1 polymer ?
#
loop_
_entity_poly.entity_id
_entity_poly.type
_entity_poly.pdbx_seq_one_letter_code
_entity_poly.pdbx_strand_id
1 'polypeptide(L)'
;TTALYKILIEEGYFIDNEISLRTFERYVANCNFISLNSEYERKAYTFEFSNDSWQCDTTSGPYILIKGQKYKTYIMVFIDDHSRLIVGARAFFNDNALNMQSLFKEAIKLYGIPKQLYADNGGPYSNKQLSIICARLGVNLKNARAYDPQAIMCTF
;
A
#
# COMPACT_ATOMS: atom_id res chain seq x y z
N THR A 1 -22.62 1.71 8.54
CA THR A 1 -24.09 1.62 8.77
C THR A 1 -24.38 1.27 10.23
N THR A 2 -23.76 0.22 10.79
CA THR A 2 -23.97 -0.23 12.18
C THR A 2 -23.59 0.84 13.22
N ALA A 3 -22.53 1.61 13.01
CA ALA A 3 -22.15 2.71 13.89
C ALA A 3 -23.20 3.83 13.89
N LEU A 4 -23.71 4.21 12.73
CA LEU A 4 -24.78 5.21 12.60
C LEU A 4 -26.06 4.75 13.31
N TYR A 5 -26.44 3.47 13.19
CA TYR A 5 -27.58 2.91 13.88
C TYR A 5 -27.48 3.07 15.41
N LYS A 6 -26.31 2.78 15.99
CA LYS A 6 -26.06 2.93 17.42
C LYS A 6 -26.13 4.40 17.88
N ILE A 7 -25.53 5.31 17.13
CA ILE A 7 -25.55 6.74 17.41
C ILE A 7 -27.00 7.27 17.45
N LEU A 8 -27.83 6.85 16.49
CA LEU A 8 -29.22 7.30 16.43
C LEU A 8 -30.08 6.78 17.59
N ILE A 9 -29.77 5.58 18.13
CA ILE A 9 -30.39 5.11 19.38
C ILE A 9 -29.90 5.91 20.57
N GLU A 10 -28.58 6.16 20.68
CA GLU A 10 -27.97 6.92 21.76
C GLU A 10 -28.49 8.38 21.82
N GLU A 11 -28.70 8.97 20.65
CA GLU A 11 -29.26 10.32 20.50
C GLU A 11 -30.81 10.38 20.63
N GLY A 12 -31.48 9.21 20.79
CA GLY A 12 -32.92 9.14 21.06
C GLY A 12 -33.84 9.36 19.86
N TYR A 13 -33.33 9.19 18.62
CA TYR A 13 -34.16 9.29 17.42
C TYR A 13 -35.10 8.10 17.25
N PHE A 14 -34.81 6.94 17.82
CA PHE A 14 -35.67 5.78 17.97
C PHE A 14 -35.24 4.89 19.13
N ILE A 15 -36.16 4.06 19.61
CA ILE A 15 -35.94 3.20 20.79
C ILE A 15 -35.25 1.92 20.31
N ASP A 16 -34.37 1.36 21.16
CA ASP A 16 -33.70 0.08 20.86
C ASP A 16 -34.74 -1.02 20.58
N ASN A 17 -34.55 -1.74 19.48
CA ASN A 17 -35.47 -2.76 18.93
C ASN A 17 -36.78 -2.23 18.27
N GLU A 18 -37.01 -0.95 18.15
CA GLU A 18 -38.13 -0.41 17.37
C GLU A 18 -37.97 -0.72 15.88
N ILE A 19 -36.73 -0.62 15.38
CA ILE A 19 -36.36 -0.97 14.01
C ILE A 19 -35.16 -1.91 14.07
N SER A 20 -35.25 -3.08 13.42
CA SER A 20 -34.08 -3.98 13.37
C SER A 20 -32.93 -3.37 12.56
N LEU A 21 -31.68 -3.65 12.95
CA LEU A 21 -30.49 -3.21 12.21
C LEU A 21 -30.58 -3.54 10.71
N ARG A 22 -31.06 -4.74 10.35
CA ARG A 22 -31.23 -5.17 8.96
C ARG A 22 -32.25 -4.33 8.21
N THR A 23 -33.35 -3.90 8.86
CA THR A 23 -34.35 -3.01 8.27
C THR A 23 -33.76 -1.63 8.05
N PHE A 24 -33.00 -1.12 9.01
CA PHE A 24 -32.30 0.15 8.93
C PHE A 24 -31.26 0.14 7.78
N GLU A 25 -30.45 -0.89 7.69
CA GLU A 25 -29.47 -1.04 6.60
C GLU A 25 -30.11 -1.06 5.21
N ARG A 26 -31.23 -1.79 5.06
CA ARG A 26 -32.00 -1.80 3.83
C ARG A 26 -32.58 -0.42 3.48
N TYR A 27 -33.05 0.30 4.46
CA TYR A 27 -33.59 1.66 4.28
C TYR A 27 -32.50 2.63 3.86
N VAL A 28 -31.36 2.63 4.55
CA VAL A 28 -30.19 3.47 4.22
C VAL A 28 -29.65 3.17 2.81
N ALA A 29 -29.62 1.91 2.41
CA ALA A 29 -29.20 1.52 1.07
C ALA A 29 -30.17 2.06 -0.02
N ASN A 30 -31.48 2.07 0.26
CA ASN A 30 -32.47 2.58 -0.68
C ASN A 30 -32.51 4.12 -0.75
N CYS A 31 -32.09 4.82 0.31
CA CYS A 31 -32.10 6.28 0.36
C CYS A 31 -30.95 6.94 -0.41
N ASN A 32 -30.03 6.17 -1.03
CA ASN A 32 -28.86 6.68 -1.77
C ASN A 32 -28.01 7.70 -0.98
N PHE A 33 -28.08 7.70 0.35
CA PHE A 33 -27.19 8.53 1.19
C PHE A 33 -25.72 8.25 0.96
N ILE A 34 -25.38 7.12 0.36
CA ILE A 34 -24.00 6.72 0.02
C ILE A 34 -23.56 7.33 -1.31
N SER A 35 -24.44 7.99 -2.07
CA SER A 35 -24.04 8.74 -3.26
C SER A 35 -23.37 10.09 -2.97
N LEU A 36 -23.18 10.43 -1.70
CA LEU A 36 -22.18 11.40 -1.27
C LEU A 36 -20.77 10.78 -1.19
N ASN A 37 -20.47 9.80 -2.03
CA ASN A 37 -19.15 9.78 -2.57
C ASN A 37 -18.99 11.10 -3.32
N SER A 38 -18.57 12.14 -2.60
CA SER A 38 -17.73 13.11 -3.26
C SER A 38 -16.77 12.25 -4.09
N GLU A 39 -16.89 12.30 -5.40
CA GLU A 39 -15.75 12.10 -6.25
C GLU A 39 -14.71 13.10 -5.75
N TYR A 40 -14.02 12.75 -4.67
CA TYR A 40 -12.66 13.16 -4.55
C TYR A 40 -12.07 12.61 -5.83
N GLU A 41 -12.01 13.44 -6.86
CA GLU A 41 -11.08 13.25 -7.94
C GLU A 41 -9.75 13.01 -7.24
N ARG A 42 -9.47 11.74 -7.01
CA ARG A 42 -8.15 11.32 -6.57
C ARG A 42 -7.28 11.56 -7.77
N LYS A 43 -6.82 12.81 -7.88
CA LYS A 43 -5.75 13.14 -8.80
C LYS A 43 -4.66 12.17 -8.43
N ALA A 44 -4.47 11.15 -9.28
CA ALA A 44 -3.30 10.32 -9.21
C ALA A 44 -2.13 11.31 -9.25
N TYR A 45 -1.47 11.51 -8.12
CA TYR A 45 -0.34 12.42 -8.05
C TYR A 45 0.79 11.72 -8.80
N THR A 46 0.94 12.03 -10.06
CA THR A 46 2.06 11.56 -10.87
C THR A 46 3.19 12.56 -10.71
N PHE A 47 4.36 12.08 -10.39
CA PHE A 47 5.55 12.90 -10.32
C PHE A 47 5.93 13.39 -11.73
N GLU A 48 6.52 14.60 -11.80
CA GLU A 48 6.79 15.27 -13.07
C GLU A 48 8.00 14.66 -13.80
N PHE A 49 8.98 14.14 -13.06
CA PHE A 49 10.21 13.61 -13.64
C PHE A 49 10.52 12.19 -13.14
N SER A 50 11.21 11.43 -14.00
CA SER A 50 11.77 10.13 -13.60
C SER A 50 12.75 10.31 -12.44
N ASN A 51 12.79 9.34 -11.53
CA ASN A 51 13.56 9.38 -10.28
C ASN A 51 13.06 10.39 -9.23
N ASP A 52 11.95 11.07 -9.45
CA ASP A 52 11.35 11.88 -8.39
C ASP A 52 10.78 11.00 -7.28
N SER A 53 10.16 9.88 -7.63
CA SER A 53 9.65 8.92 -6.67
C SER A 53 9.70 7.49 -7.19
N TRP A 54 10.28 6.60 -6.40
CA TRP A 54 10.13 5.17 -6.61
C TRP A 54 9.15 4.59 -5.61
N GLN A 55 8.33 3.65 -6.07
CA GLN A 55 7.44 2.85 -5.22
C GLN A 55 8.04 1.47 -5.07
N CYS A 56 7.97 0.91 -3.87
CA CYS A 56 8.41 -0.47 -3.63
C CYS A 56 7.30 -1.28 -2.95
N ASP A 57 7.17 -2.51 -3.41
CA ASP A 57 6.19 -3.46 -2.94
C ASP A 57 6.75 -4.88 -2.94
N THR A 58 6.17 -5.74 -2.12
CA THR A 58 6.50 -7.17 -2.05
C THR A 58 5.23 -8.00 -2.16
N THR A 59 5.19 -8.88 -3.13
CA THR A 59 4.09 -9.83 -3.31
C THR A 59 4.54 -11.27 -3.14
N SER A 60 3.61 -12.14 -2.77
CA SER A 60 3.87 -13.59 -2.72
C SER A 60 4.01 -14.14 -4.13
N GLY A 61 5.16 -14.70 -4.43
CA GLY A 61 5.43 -15.39 -5.69
C GLY A 61 4.96 -16.84 -5.69
N PRO A 62 5.17 -17.55 -6.79
CA PRO A 62 4.85 -18.97 -6.92
C PRO A 62 5.70 -19.83 -5.99
N TYR A 63 5.19 -21.02 -5.64
CA TYR A 63 6.00 -22.02 -4.97
C TYR A 63 6.96 -22.67 -5.97
N ILE A 64 8.22 -22.82 -5.58
CA ILE A 64 9.24 -23.51 -6.36
C ILE A 64 9.53 -24.87 -5.74
N LEU A 65 9.59 -25.90 -6.57
CA LEU A 65 9.99 -27.26 -6.16
C LEU A 65 11.49 -27.43 -6.32
N ILE A 66 12.19 -27.64 -5.18
CA ILE A 66 13.62 -27.97 -5.19
C ILE A 66 13.79 -29.31 -4.49
N LYS A 67 14.29 -30.31 -5.21
CA LYS A 67 14.51 -31.68 -4.71
C LYS A 67 13.25 -32.27 -4.04
N GLY A 68 12.06 -32.02 -4.63
CA GLY A 68 10.78 -32.51 -4.12
C GLY A 68 10.18 -31.71 -2.95
N GLN A 69 10.87 -30.71 -2.42
CA GLN A 69 10.37 -29.83 -1.37
C GLN A 69 9.86 -28.51 -1.94
N LYS A 70 8.68 -28.04 -1.47
CA LYS A 70 8.07 -26.77 -1.87
C LYS A 70 8.66 -25.63 -1.06
N TYR A 71 9.14 -24.61 -1.75
CA TYR A 71 9.62 -23.36 -1.17
C TYR A 71 8.73 -22.21 -1.61
N LYS A 72 8.30 -21.40 -0.66
CA LYS A 72 7.58 -20.13 -0.93
C LYS A 72 8.57 -19.12 -1.48
N THR A 73 8.13 -18.32 -2.45
CA THR A 73 8.92 -17.18 -2.94
C THR A 73 8.19 -15.87 -2.72
N TYR A 74 8.96 -14.79 -2.74
CA TYR A 74 8.50 -13.42 -2.61
C TYR A 74 9.11 -12.61 -3.74
N ILE A 75 8.28 -11.84 -4.44
CA ILE A 75 8.74 -10.99 -5.53
C ILE A 75 8.76 -9.56 -4.98
N MET A 76 9.95 -8.97 -4.94
CA MET A 76 10.15 -7.57 -4.57
C MET A 76 10.32 -6.75 -5.83
N VAL A 77 9.63 -5.60 -5.91
CA VAL A 77 9.62 -4.73 -7.08
C VAL A 77 9.85 -3.29 -6.66
N PHE A 78 10.64 -2.57 -7.45
CA PHE A 78 10.76 -1.11 -7.41
C PHE A 78 10.30 -0.55 -8.76
N ILE A 79 9.41 0.42 -8.73
CA ILE A 79 8.84 1.07 -9.92
C ILE A 79 9.05 2.56 -9.81
N ASP A 80 9.55 3.18 -10.87
CA ASP A 80 9.56 4.63 -11.01
C ASP A 80 8.15 5.14 -11.30
N ASP A 81 7.64 6.03 -10.46
CA ASP A 81 6.25 6.49 -10.52
C ASP A 81 5.92 7.25 -11.80
N HIS A 82 6.86 8.05 -12.30
CA HIS A 82 6.67 8.84 -13.51
C HIS A 82 6.68 7.99 -14.79
N SER A 83 7.76 7.24 -15.00
CA SER A 83 7.97 6.47 -16.24
C SER A 83 7.26 5.12 -16.24
N ARG A 84 6.80 4.66 -15.09
CA ARG A 84 6.28 3.30 -14.85
C ARG A 84 7.30 2.19 -15.16
N LEU A 85 8.57 2.55 -15.25
CA LEU A 85 9.66 1.61 -15.46
C LEU A 85 9.90 0.80 -14.19
N ILE A 86 9.99 -0.51 -14.32
CA ILE A 86 10.49 -1.38 -13.26
C ILE A 86 12.00 -1.19 -13.16
N VAL A 87 12.44 -0.43 -12.16
CA VAL A 87 13.86 -0.15 -11.91
C VAL A 87 14.55 -1.27 -11.13
N GLY A 88 13.79 -2.18 -10.53
CA GLY A 88 14.31 -3.38 -9.87
C GLY A 88 13.20 -4.40 -9.63
N ALA A 89 13.45 -5.65 -10.00
CA ALA A 89 12.56 -6.77 -9.67
C ALA A 89 13.37 -8.04 -9.44
N ARG A 90 13.06 -8.77 -8.36
CA ARG A 90 13.70 -10.04 -8.04
C ARG A 90 12.83 -10.92 -7.17
N ALA A 91 12.90 -12.23 -7.42
CA ALA A 91 12.30 -13.24 -6.56
C ALA A 91 13.32 -13.70 -5.50
N PHE A 92 12.86 -13.82 -4.26
CA PHE A 92 13.63 -14.27 -3.10
C PHE A 92 12.89 -15.39 -2.38
N PHE A 93 13.60 -16.21 -1.61
CA PHE A 93 12.99 -17.19 -0.72
C PHE A 93 12.54 -16.61 0.62
N ASN A 94 13.00 -15.42 0.97
CA ASN A 94 12.66 -14.75 2.21
C ASN A 94 12.31 -13.28 1.94
N ASP A 95 11.25 -12.84 2.61
CA ASP A 95 10.85 -11.45 2.65
C ASP A 95 11.58 -10.77 3.83
N ASN A 96 12.80 -10.30 3.58
CA ASN A 96 13.61 -9.65 4.60
C ASN A 96 14.27 -8.36 4.09
N ALA A 97 14.68 -7.53 5.05
CA ALA A 97 15.28 -6.23 4.78
C ALA A 97 16.59 -6.30 3.97
N LEU A 98 17.39 -7.37 4.14
CA LEU A 98 18.67 -7.51 3.42
C LEU A 98 18.45 -7.73 1.92
N ASN A 99 17.47 -8.54 1.56
CA ASN A 99 17.10 -8.79 0.18
C ASN A 99 16.59 -7.52 -0.50
N MET A 100 15.73 -6.77 0.19
CA MET A 100 15.22 -5.49 -0.27
C MET A 100 16.35 -4.46 -0.46
N GLN A 101 17.24 -4.32 0.51
CA GLN A 101 18.39 -3.39 0.43
C GLN A 101 19.36 -3.77 -0.69
N SER A 102 19.58 -5.07 -0.93
CA SER A 102 20.39 -5.55 -2.04
C SER A 102 19.79 -5.15 -3.38
N LEU A 103 18.49 -5.38 -3.57
CA LEU A 103 17.77 -5.00 -4.78
C LEU A 103 17.75 -3.47 -4.97
N PHE A 104 17.51 -2.71 -3.91
CA PHE A 104 17.54 -1.24 -3.93
C PHE A 104 18.93 -0.71 -4.36
N LYS A 105 19.99 -1.29 -3.80
CA LYS A 105 21.38 -0.94 -4.17
C LYS A 105 21.65 -1.19 -5.65
N GLU A 106 21.18 -2.30 -6.21
CA GLU A 106 21.33 -2.62 -7.63
C GLU A 106 20.53 -1.66 -8.51
N ALA A 107 19.27 -1.37 -8.13
CA ALA A 107 18.44 -0.41 -8.83
C ALA A 107 19.10 0.98 -8.90
N ILE A 108 19.61 1.47 -7.77
CA ILE A 108 20.34 2.75 -7.71
C ILE A 108 21.57 2.78 -8.62
N LYS A 109 22.32 1.68 -8.70
CA LYS A 109 23.51 1.61 -9.56
C LYS A 109 23.17 1.73 -11.05
N LEU A 110 22.00 1.24 -11.47
CA LEU A 110 21.57 1.21 -12.86
C LEU A 110 20.81 2.48 -13.27
N TYR A 111 19.96 3.00 -12.39
CA TYR A 111 19.00 4.05 -12.72
C TYR A 111 19.21 5.37 -11.98
N GLY A 112 20.17 5.41 -11.05
CA GLY A 112 20.43 6.59 -10.22
C GLY A 112 19.67 6.57 -8.89
N ILE A 113 19.85 7.62 -8.09
CA ILE A 113 19.26 7.73 -6.77
C ILE A 113 17.93 8.46 -6.88
N PRO A 114 16.79 7.89 -6.44
CA PRO A 114 15.52 8.59 -6.43
C PRO A 114 15.50 9.70 -5.37
N LYS A 115 14.72 10.77 -5.60
CA LYS A 115 14.50 11.80 -4.57
C LYS A 115 13.66 11.29 -3.41
N GLN A 116 12.72 10.39 -3.71
CA GLN A 116 11.80 9.79 -2.74
C GLN A 116 11.67 8.29 -2.95
N LEU A 117 11.56 7.56 -1.86
CA LEU A 117 11.16 6.15 -1.83
C LEU A 117 9.85 6.03 -1.07
N TYR A 118 8.80 5.54 -1.74
CA TYR A 118 7.51 5.25 -1.14
C TYR A 118 7.39 3.74 -0.90
N ALA A 119 7.18 3.36 0.36
CA ALA A 119 7.10 1.96 0.77
C ALA A 119 5.85 1.73 1.61
N ASP A 120 5.36 0.49 1.64
CA ASP A 120 4.38 0.09 2.63
C ASP A 120 5.01 0.02 4.04
N ASN A 121 4.17 -0.23 5.06
CA ASN A 121 4.64 -0.43 6.44
C ASN A 121 5.05 -1.89 6.71
N GLY A 122 5.27 -2.71 5.69
CA GLY A 122 5.72 -4.08 5.83
C GLY A 122 7.08 -4.19 6.53
N GLY A 123 7.33 -5.33 7.18
CA GLY A 123 8.54 -5.57 7.96
C GLY A 123 9.86 -5.22 7.26
N PRO A 124 10.07 -5.56 5.98
CA PRO A 124 11.28 -5.21 5.23
C PRO A 124 11.51 -3.71 5.08
N TYR A 125 10.45 -2.92 5.03
CA TYR A 125 10.47 -1.49 4.72
C TYR A 125 10.44 -0.61 5.98
N SER A 126 9.95 -1.14 7.10
CA SER A 126 9.78 -0.41 8.37
C SER A 126 10.96 -0.57 9.32
N ASN A 127 12.21 -0.58 8.82
CA ASN A 127 13.38 -0.76 9.68
C ASN A 127 14.30 0.47 9.72
N LYS A 128 14.97 0.64 10.87
CA LYS A 128 15.93 1.74 11.07
C LYS A 128 17.08 1.76 10.06
N GLN A 129 17.49 0.61 9.54
CA GLN A 129 18.58 0.52 8.56
C GLN A 129 18.20 1.16 7.24
N LEU A 130 17.00 0.89 6.70
CA LEU A 130 16.53 1.54 5.48
C LEU A 130 16.45 3.05 5.65
N SER A 131 15.90 3.52 6.78
CA SER A 131 15.82 4.95 7.09
C SER A 131 17.22 5.61 7.11
N ILE A 132 18.22 4.95 7.70
CA ILE A 132 19.60 5.45 7.72
C ILE A 132 20.21 5.46 6.31
N ILE A 133 19.98 4.41 5.50
CA ILE A 133 20.45 4.33 4.12
C ILE A 133 19.86 5.46 3.30
N CYS A 134 18.53 5.63 3.35
CA CYS A 134 17.84 6.71 2.65
C CYS A 134 18.34 8.09 3.08
N ALA A 135 18.50 8.33 4.38
CA ALA A 135 19.03 9.59 4.89
C ALA A 135 20.46 9.90 4.38
N ARG A 136 21.33 8.88 4.33
CA ARG A 136 22.71 9.04 3.80
C ARG A 136 22.74 9.30 2.29
N LEU A 137 21.79 8.77 1.57
CA LEU A 137 21.66 8.96 0.11
C LEU A 137 20.89 10.22 -0.27
N GLY A 138 20.32 10.94 0.70
CA GLY A 138 19.45 12.09 0.46
C GLY A 138 18.07 11.70 -0.07
N VAL A 139 17.65 10.44 0.11
CA VAL A 139 16.34 9.92 -0.30
C VAL A 139 15.32 10.18 0.78
N ASN A 140 14.19 10.79 0.42
CA ASN A 140 13.07 10.98 1.34
C ASN A 140 12.24 9.69 1.45
N LEU A 141 12.39 8.95 2.55
CA LEU A 141 11.60 7.75 2.79
C LEU A 141 10.21 8.11 3.28
N LYS A 142 9.17 7.72 2.55
CA LYS A 142 7.76 7.85 2.92
C LYS A 142 7.11 6.48 3.03
N ASN A 143 6.48 6.24 4.16
CA ASN A 143 5.70 5.03 4.36
C ASN A 143 4.20 5.31 4.12
N ALA A 144 3.49 4.35 3.53
CA ALA A 144 2.03 4.41 3.40
C ALA A 144 1.41 4.60 4.79
N ARG A 145 0.34 5.39 4.86
CA ARG A 145 -0.42 5.51 6.11
C ARG A 145 -1.06 4.16 6.43
N ALA A 146 -0.99 3.76 7.71
CA ALA A 146 -1.70 2.57 8.17
C ALA A 146 -3.19 2.69 7.81
N TYR A 147 -3.76 1.63 7.23
CA TYR A 147 -5.16 1.56 6.78
C TYR A 147 -5.55 2.40 5.56
N ASP A 148 -4.60 2.83 4.71
CA ASP A 148 -4.93 3.36 3.38
C ASP A 148 -4.49 2.38 2.26
N PRO A 149 -5.23 1.29 2.03
CA PRO A 149 -4.86 0.25 1.06
C PRO A 149 -4.90 0.77 -0.39
N GLN A 150 -5.49 1.94 -0.63
CA GLN A 150 -5.64 2.50 -1.96
C GLN A 150 -4.45 3.36 -2.41
N ALA A 151 -3.56 3.73 -1.49
CA ALA A 151 -2.36 4.49 -1.82
C ALA A 151 -1.33 3.66 -2.63
N ILE A 152 -1.42 2.33 -2.56
CA ILE A 152 -0.49 1.39 -3.23
C ILE A 152 -1.16 0.70 -4.45
N MET A 153 -2.49 0.70 -4.53
CA MET A 153 -3.24 -0.08 -5.53
C MET A 153 -3.22 0.50 -6.96
N CYS A 154 -2.55 1.60 -7.21
CA CYS A 154 -2.38 2.16 -8.56
C CYS A 154 -1.20 1.57 -9.34
N THR A 155 -0.58 0.49 -8.85
CA THR A 155 0.74 0.05 -9.34
C THR A 155 0.69 -1.13 -10.32
N PHE A 156 -0.46 -1.81 -10.50
CA PHE A 156 -0.58 -2.96 -11.42
C PHE A 156 -1.83 -2.86 -12.30
#